data_45a08ca439ddcc13f4cc096b4aee1ba4
#
_entry.id   45a08ca439ddcc13f4cc096b4aee1ba4
#
_cell.length_a   1.000
_cell.length_b   1.000
_cell.length_c   1.000
_cell.angle_alpha   90.00
_cell.angle_beta   90.00
_cell.angle_gamma   90.00
#
_symmetry.space_group_name_H-M   'P 1'
#
loop_
_entity.id
_entity.type
_entity.pdbx_description
1 polymer ?
#
loop_
_entity_poly.entity_id
_entity_poly.type
_entity_poly.pdbx_seq_one_letter_code
_entity_poly.pdbx_strand_id
1 'polypeptide(L)'
;MGFERLSTNLVCQRAGLTPPALYRYFPNKYAILSELGRRLMDAQDRAVFDWIEAGGLVADSMDEAIAKNREIQETVNQITRDMPGGVWILRAMRAVPMLQDIRIASRDKVARHTAERLLEQYPASSTEEIYAATRITTELMMAATEMVLEQPDADEALVTQEVCRMVCLYYSQFAGGKTRYNL
;
A
#
# COMPACT_ATOMS: atom_id res chain seq x y z
N MET A 1 18.86 -2.62 14.62
CA MET A 1 18.68 -1.66 15.73
C MET A 1 17.22 -1.26 15.78
N GLY A 2 16.57 -1.39 16.95
CA GLY A 2 15.14 -1.00 17.06
C GLY A 2 14.96 0.52 17.05
N PHE A 3 13.76 0.97 16.68
CA PHE A 3 13.33 2.38 16.66
C PHE A 3 13.61 3.13 17.98
N GLU A 4 13.58 2.43 19.11
CA GLU A 4 13.84 3.01 20.44
C GLU A 4 15.24 3.64 20.57
N ARG A 5 16.22 3.09 19.85
CA ARG A 5 17.60 3.61 19.83
C ARG A 5 17.82 4.79 18.87
N LEU A 6 16.84 5.13 18.05
CA LEU A 6 16.93 6.30 17.19
C LEU A 6 16.79 7.56 18.03
N SER A 7 17.82 8.39 18.04
CA SER A 7 17.81 9.72 18.68
C SER A 7 18.04 10.82 17.64
N THR A 8 17.46 12.00 17.89
CA THR A 8 17.68 13.17 17.04
C THR A 8 19.15 13.57 16.97
N ASN A 9 19.91 13.34 18.04
CA ASN A 9 21.37 13.59 18.04
C ASN A 9 22.09 12.67 17.04
N LEU A 10 21.72 11.40 16.98
CA LEU A 10 22.31 10.47 16.00
C LEU A 10 21.94 10.87 14.56
N VAL A 11 20.71 11.33 14.34
CA VAL A 11 20.28 11.87 13.03
C VAL A 11 21.11 13.09 12.66
N CYS A 12 21.28 14.05 13.58
CA CYS A 12 22.10 15.25 13.37
C CYS A 12 23.55 14.88 13.00
N GLN A 13 24.16 13.99 13.78
CA GLN A 13 25.53 13.54 13.56
C GLN A 13 25.71 12.94 12.16
N ARG A 14 24.78 12.07 11.73
CA ARG A 14 24.87 11.38 10.43
C ARG A 14 24.54 12.31 9.25
N ALA A 15 23.65 13.28 9.46
CA ALA A 15 23.27 14.25 8.44
C ALA A 15 24.19 15.45 8.35
N GLY A 16 25.19 15.59 9.22
CA GLY A 16 26.06 16.78 9.29
C GLY A 16 25.31 18.04 9.72
N LEU A 17 24.22 17.89 10.49
CA LEU A 17 23.40 19.00 10.96
C LEU A 17 23.63 19.30 12.44
N THR A 18 23.39 20.55 12.82
CA THR A 18 23.30 20.91 14.24
C THR A 18 21.90 20.61 14.80
N PRO A 19 21.74 20.27 16.09
CA PRO A 19 20.42 20.07 16.68
C PRO A 19 19.49 21.26 16.49
N PRO A 20 19.87 22.52 16.65
CA PRO A 20 18.99 23.65 16.36
C PRO A 20 18.49 23.69 14.91
N ALA A 21 19.33 23.31 13.94
CA ALA A 21 18.93 23.26 12.54
C ALA A 21 17.90 22.16 12.29
N LEU A 22 18.04 20.99 12.91
CA LEU A 22 17.07 19.90 12.82
C LEU A 22 15.74 20.31 13.47
N TYR A 23 15.78 20.83 14.70
CA TYR A 23 14.57 21.19 15.45
C TYR A 23 13.75 22.32 14.83
N ARG A 24 14.33 23.09 13.93
CA ARG A 24 13.60 24.09 13.14
C ARG A 24 12.56 23.46 12.22
N TYR A 25 12.82 22.24 11.74
CA TYR A 25 11.94 21.51 10.81
C TYR A 25 11.19 20.36 11.48
N PHE A 26 11.82 19.70 12.42
CA PHE A 26 11.28 18.50 13.06
C PHE A 26 11.41 18.63 14.58
N PRO A 27 10.31 18.91 15.29
CA PRO A 27 10.35 19.14 16.75
C PRO A 27 10.78 17.90 17.55
N ASN A 28 10.68 16.72 16.96
CA ASN A 28 11.09 15.45 17.58
C ASN A 28 11.27 14.35 16.54
N LYS A 29 11.76 13.18 16.97
CA LYS A 29 11.96 12.02 16.08
C LYS A 29 10.68 11.49 15.43
N TYR A 30 9.54 11.66 16.07
CA TYR A 30 8.25 11.21 15.52
C TYR A 30 7.81 12.08 14.34
N ALA A 31 8.10 13.38 14.36
CA ALA A 31 7.84 14.26 13.22
C ALA A 31 8.66 13.85 11.99
N ILE A 32 9.91 13.42 12.18
CA ILE A 32 10.74 12.88 11.09
C ILE A 32 10.12 11.60 10.53
N LEU A 33 9.71 10.68 11.39
CA LEU A 33 9.08 9.43 10.96
C LEU A 33 7.73 9.67 10.27
N SER A 34 6.94 10.61 10.76
CA SER A 34 5.67 10.99 10.14
C SER A 34 5.89 11.50 8.72
N GLU A 35 6.92 12.31 8.52
CA GLU A 35 7.28 12.81 7.18
C GLU A 35 7.74 11.67 6.26
N LEU A 36 8.60 10.78 6.75
CA LEU A 36 9.06 9.62 5.98
C LEU A 36 7.90 8.68 5.67
N GLY A 37 7.01 8.44 6.64
CA GLY A 37 5.80 7.64 6.43
C GLY A 37 4.88 8.24 5.37
N ARG A 38 4.64 9.56 5.40
CA ARG A 38 3.85 10.24 4.36
C ARG A 38 4.49 10.09 2.99
N ARG A 39 5.80 10.32 2.86
CA ARG A 39 6.50 10.17 1.58
C ARG A 39 6.40 8.77 1.01
N LEU A 40 6.51 7.74 1.85
CA LEU A 40 6.35 6.36 1.42
C LEU A 40 4.92 6.10 0.95
N MET A 41 3.92 6.49 1.74
CA MET A 41 2.51 6.31 1.37
C MET A 41 2.15 7.09 0.11
N ASP A 42 2.58 8.35 -0.01
CA ASP A 42 2.31 9.17 -1.20
C ASP A 42 2.94 8.58 -2.47
N ALA A 43 4.11 7.96 -2.36
CA ALA A 43 4.74 7.29 -3.50
C ALA A 43 3.98 6.01 -3.92
N GLN A 44 3.57 5.20 -2.95
CA GLN A 44 2.74 4.01 -3.20
C GLN A 44 1.36 4.38 -3.74
N ASP A 45 0.66 5.32 -3.11
CA ASP A 45 -0.66 5.80 -3.54
C ASP A 45 -0.61 6.30 -4.99
N ARG A 46 0.39 7.10 -5.34
CA ARG A 46 0.56 7.63 -6.70
C ARG A 46 0.71 6.51 -7.71
N ALA A 47 1.56 5.52 -7.43
CA ALA A 47 1.75 4.39 -8.33
C ALA A 47 0.43 3.62 -8.56
N VAL A 48 -0.36 3.42 -7.51
CA VAL A 48 -1.68 2.77 -7.62
C VAL A 48 -2.65 3.62 -8.42
N PHE A 49 -2.70 4.93 -8.20
CA PHE A 49 -3.60 5.82 -8.96
C PHE A 49 -3.21 5.88 -10.43
N ASP A 50 -1.93 6.04 -10.74
CA ASP A 50 -1.44 6.05 -12.12
C ASP A 50 -1.78 4.73 -12.84
N TRP A 51 -1.64 3.60 -12.16
CA TRP A 51 -2.02 2.28 -12.67
C TRP A 51 -3.55 2.17 -12.91
N ILE A 52 -4.37 2.66 -12.00
CA ILE A 52 -5.83 2.69 -12.14
C ILE A 52 -6.23 3.54 -13.35
N GLU A 53 -5.68 4.74 -13.48
CA GLU A 53 -5.97 5.67 -14.60
C GLU A 53 -5.48 5.11 -15.95
N ALA A 54 -4.44 4.29 -15.95
CA ALA A 54 -3.97 3.56 -17.12
C ALA A 54 -4.82 2.31 -17.49
N GLY A 55 -5.94 2.09 -16.79
CA GLY A 55 -6.84 0.96 -17.06
C GLY A 55 -6.45 -0.34 -16.34
N GLY A 56 -5.73 -0.24 -15.23
CA GLY A 56 -5.30 -1.41 -14.46
C GLY A 56 -6.45 -2.27 -13.90
N LEU A 57 -7.62 -1.65 -13.66
CA LEU A 57 -8.82 -2.35 -13.19
C LEU A 57 -9.64 -3.01 -14.31
N VAL A 58 -9.30 -2.77 -15.59
CA VAL A 58 -10.02 -3.31 -16.76
C VAL A 58 -9.23 -4.49 -17.32
N ALA A 59 -9.88 -5.64 -17.49
CA ALA A 59 -9.26 -6.84 -18.05
C ALA A 59 -10.30 -7.67 -18.80
N ASP A 60 -9.87 -8.32 -19.88
CA ASP A 60 -10.71 -9.18 -20.72
C ASP A 60 -10.78 -10.62 -20.21
N SER A 61 -9.89 -10.97 -19.27
CA SER A 61 -9.82 -12.30 -18.67
C SER A 61 -9.36 -12.24 -17.19
N MET A 62 -9.60 -13.32 -16.45
CA MET A 62 -9.09 -13.48 -15.08
C MET A 62 -7.56 -13.47 -15.05
N ASP A 63 -6.93 -14.14 -15.99
CA ASP A 63 -5.46 -14.22 -16.06
C ASP A 63 -4.84 -12.83 -16.30
N GLU A 64 -5.45 -12.03 -17.17
CA GLU A 64 -5.03 -10.64 -17.41
C GLU A 64 -5.24 -9.79 -16.16
N ALA A 65 -6.39 -9.92 -15.48
CA ALA A 65 -6.67 -9.20 -14.24
C ALA A 65 -5.62 -9.53 -13.15
N ILE A 66 -5.30 -10.80 -13.00
CA ILE A 66 -4.27 -11.25 -12.04
C ILE A 66 -2.89 -10.69 -12.44
N ALA A 67 -2.53 -10.73 -13.72
CA ALA A 67 -1.25 -10.22 -14.20
C ALA A 67 -1.09 -8.72 -13.94
N LYS A 68 -2.13 -7.90 -14.24
CA LYS A 68 -2.15 -6.47 -13.96
C LYS A 68 -2.05 -6.15 -12.44
N ASN A 69 -2.81 -6.88 -11.61
CA ASN A 69 -2.74 -6.72 -10.16
C ASN A 69 -1.36 -7.12 -9.60
N ARG A 70 -0.70 -8.13 -10.20
CA ARG A 70 0.65 -8.52 -9.82
C ARG A 70 1.66 -7.42 -10.16
N GLU A 71 1.56 -6.81 -11.32
CA GLU A 71 2.44 -5.71 -11.74
C GLU A 71 2.42 -4.54 -10.73
N ILE A 72 1.22 -4.09 -10.34
CA ILE A 72 1.11 -3.00 -9.35
C ILE A 72 1.58 -3.45 -7.97
N GLN A 73 1.31 -4.68 -7.55
CA GLN A 73 1.80 -5.20 -6.27
C GLN A 73 3.33 -5.24 -6.21
N GLU A 74 3.98 -5.74 -7.27
CA GLU A 74 5.44 -5.75 -7.42
C GLU A 74 6.01 -4.33 -7.41
N THR A 75 5.34 -3.38 -8.07
CA THR A 75 5.70 -1.95 -8.07
C THR A 75 5.66 -1.35 -6.67
N VAL A 76 4.60 -1.60 -5.91
CA VAL A 76 4.46 -1.13 -4.51
C VAL A 76 5.55 -1.74 -3.61
N ASN A 77 5.85 -3.03 -3.79
CA ASN A 77 6.94 -3.70 -3.07
C ASN A 77 8.29 -3.04 -3.40
N GLN A 78 8.54 -2.75 -4.69
CA GLN A 78 9.79 -2.15 -5.15
C GLN A 78 9.96 -0.71 -4.63
N ILE A 79 8.91 0.12 -4.67
CA ILE A 79 8.92 1.47 -4.07
C ILE A 79 9.36 1.42 -2.61
N THR A 80 8.86 0.44 -1.87
CA THR A 80 9.24 0.28 -0.45
C THR A 80 10.69 -0.14 -0.28
N ARG A 81 11.21 -1.01 -1.16
CA ARG A 81 12.63 -1.44 -1.13
C ARG A 81 13.58 -0.30 -1.49
N ASP A 82 13.22 0.49 -2.50
CA ASP A 82 14.05 1.58 -3.01
C ASP A 82 14.10 2.77 -2.05
N MET A 83 13.08 2.93 -1.22
CA MET A 83 13.09 3.98 -0.21
C MET A 83 14.06 3.64 0.92
N PRO A 84 15.06 4.49 1.22
CA PRO A 84 15.98 4.26 2.32
C PRO A 84 15.25 4.02 3.64
N GLY A 85 15.33 2.80 4.17
CA GLY A 85 14.66 2.40 5.40
C GLY A 85 13.15 2.11 5.25
N GLY A 86 12.62 1.96 4.03
CA GLY A 86 11.20 1.79 3.75
C GLY A 86 10.54 0.68 4.56
N VAL A 87 11.14 -0.50 4.64
CA VAL A 87 10.64 -1.61 5.48
C VAL A 87 10.56 -1.23 6.96
N TRP A 88 11.56 -0.49 7.48
CA TRP A 88 11.54 -0.01 8.86
C TRP A 88 10.49 1.07 9.10
N ILE A 89 10.21 1.91 8.08
CA ILE A 89 9.15 2.91 8.11
C ILE A 89 7.79 2.22 8.19
N LEU A 90 7.52 1.18 7.38
CA LEU A 90 6.29 0.38 7.45
C LEU A 90 6.09 -0.23 8.85
N ARG A 91 7.13 -0.83 9.41
CA ARG A 91 7.10 -1.39 10.78
C ARG A 91 6.80 -0.32 11.82
N ALA A 92 7.44 0.85 11.71
CA ALA A 92 7.19 1.97 12.63
C ALA A 92 5.74 2.46 12.54
N MET A 93 5.16 2.53 11.34
CA MET A 93 3.78 2.96 11.12
C MET A 93 2.74 2.01 11.75
N ARG A 94 3.10 0.74 11.97
CA ARG A 94 2.24 -0.20 12.71
C ARG A 94 2.44 -0.13 14.21
N ALA A 95 3.69 0.05 14.64
CA ALA A 95 4.06 -0.03 16.05
C ALA A 95 3.85 1.28 16.81
N VAL A 96 3.88 2.43 16.12
CA VAL A 96 3.82 3.76 16.74
C VAL A 96 2.43 4.38 16.52
N PRO A 97 1.62 4.58 17.57
CA PRO A 97 0.25 5.08 17.43
C PRO A 97 0.12 6.37 16.61
N MET A 98 1.05 7.33 16.82
CA MET A 98 1.06 8.60 16.08
C MET A 98 1.23 8.45 14.55
N LEU A 99 1.70 7.29 14.08
CA LEU A 99 1.90 7.03 12.66
C LEU A 99 0.76 6.21 12.04
N GLN A 100 -0.11 5.64 12.85
CA GLN A 100 -1.24 4.82 12.37
C GLN A 100 -2.19 5.63 11.50
N ASP A 101 -2.45 6.89 11.84
CA ASP A 101 -3.37 7.75 11.07
C ASP A 101 -2.89 7.96 9.65
N ILE A 102 -1.57 8.09 9.43
CA ILE A 102 -0.97 8.23 8.10
C ILE A 102 -1.25 6.98 7.26
N ARG A 103 -1.04 5.81 7.86
CA ARG A 103 -1.28 4.51 7.22
C ARG A 103 -2.76 4.31 6.88
N ILE A 104 -3.65 4.60 7.85
CA ILE A 104 -5.09 4.44 7.68
C ILE A 104 -5.62 5.40 6.61
N ALA A 105 -5.18 6.66 6.63
CA ALA A 105 -5.59 7.66 5.66
C ALA A 105 -5.17 7.30 4.22
N SER A 106 -3.95 6.80 4.02
CA SER A 106 -3.49 6.32 2.71
C SER A 106 -4.35 5.17 2.21
N ARG A 107 -4.58 4.15 3.04
CA ARG A 107 -5.40 2.99 2.66
C ARG A 107 -6.86 3.35 2.37
N ASP A 108 -7.43 4.28 3.14
CA ASP A 108 -8.77 4.79 2.89
C ASP A 108 -8.85 5.55 1.55
N LYS A 109 -7.85 6.37 1.26
CA LYS A 109 -7.73 7.14 0.01
C LYS A 109 -7.63 6.21 -1.20
N VAL A 110 -6.78 5.18 -1.14
CA VAL A 110 -6.65 4.17 -2.21
C VAL A 110 -7.97 3.41 -2.39
N ALA A 111 -8.59 2.96 -1.30
CA ALA A 111 -9.85 2.22 -1.35
C ALA A 111 -10.98 3.05 -1.96
N ARG A 112 -11.10 4.34 -1.62
CA ARG A 112 -12.11 5.23 -2.20
C ARG A 112 -11.90 5.43 -3.69
N HIS A 113 -10.68 5.72 -4.11
CA HIS A 113 -10.37 5.91 -5.51
C HIS A 113 -10.65 4.65 -6.33
N THR A 114 -10.26 3.47 -5.81
CA THR A 114 -10.58 2.19 -6.44
C THR A 114 -12.10 1.95 -6.52
N ALA A 115 -12.83 2.27 -5.43
CA ALA A 115 -14.29 2.11 -5.39
C ALA A 115 -15.00 2.99 -6.42
N GLU A 116 -14.58 4.23 -6.56
CA GLU A 116 -15.13 5.16 -7.56
C GLU A 116 -15.00 4.57 -8.98
N ARG A 117 -13.84 4.04 -9.34
CA ARG A 117 -13.62 3.42 -10.66
C ARG A 117 -14.38 2.11 -10.85
N LEU A 118 -14.51 1.29 -9.79
CA LEU A 118 -15.31 0.06 -9.87
C LEU A 118 -16.81 0.36 -9.99
N LEU A 119 -17.32 1.41 -9.36
CA LEU A 119 -18.72 1.84 -9.50
C LEU A 119 -19.04 2.31 -10.92
N GLU A 120 -18.08 2.94 -11.62
CA GLU A 120 -18.22 3.27 -13.04
C GLU A 120 -18.36 2.01 -13.91
N GLN A 121 -17.64 0.93 -13.56
CA GLN A 121 -17.72 -0.36 -14.27
C GLN A 121 -18.96 -1.17 -13.89
N TYR A 122 -19.37 -1.10 -12.63
CA TYR A 122 -20.45 -1.90 -12.04
C TYR A 122 -21.54 -1.01 -11.40
N PRO A 123 -22.26 -0.20 -12.19
CA PRO A 123 -23.20 0.80 -11.68
C PRO A 123 -24.43 0.20 -10.97
N ALA A 124 -24.68 -1.09 -11.13
CA ALA A 124 -25.75 -1.81 -10.45
C ALA A 124 -25.38 -2.31 -9.05
N SER A 125 -24.10 -2.21 -8.66
CA SER A 125 -23.62 -2.67 -7.36
C SER A 125 -23.85 -1.63 -6.27
N SER A 126 -23.98 -2.10 -5.02
CA SER A 126 -24.09 -1.22 -3.86
C SER A 126 -22.77 -0.47 -3.62
N THR A 127 -22.86 0.84 -3.40
CA THR A 127 -21.72 1.69 -3.06
C THR A 127 -21.04 1.22 -1.79
N GLU A 128 -21.83 0.84 -0.78
CA GLU A 128 -21.33 0.36 0.51
C GLU A 128 -20.59 -0.97 0.36
N GLU A 129 -21.12 -1.89 -0.46
CA GLU A 129 -20.48 -3.18 -0.70
C GLU A 129 -19.16 -3.03 -1.46
N ILE A 130 -19.11 -2.21 -2.53
CA ILE A 130 -17.88 -1.94 -3.27
C ILE A 130 -16.85 -1.24 -2.39
N TYR A 131 -17.27 -0.24 -1.61
CA TYR A 131 -16.33 0.43 -0.70
C TYR A 131 -15.78 -0.50 0.37
N ALA A 132 -16.61 -1.35 0.97
CA ALA A 132 -16.15 -2.36 1.92
C ALA A 132 -15.18 -3.35 1.26
N ALA A 133 -15.49 -3.80 0.04
CA ALA A 133 -14.64 -4.69 -0.74
C ALA A 133 -13.26 -4.07 -1.01
N THR A 134 -13.23 -2.85 -1.53
CA THR A 134 -11.98 -2.15 -1.83
C THR A 134 -11.17 -1.87 -0.58
N ARG A 135 -11.83 -1.55 0.53
CA ARG A 135 -11.16 -1.33 1.81
C ARG A 135 -10.48 -2.59 2.35
N ILE A 136 -11.17 -3.73 2.26
CA ILE A 136 -10.64 -5.02 2.69
C ILE A 136 -9.52 -5.50 1.77
N THR A 137 -9.68 -5.40 0.46
CA THR A 137 -8.67 -5.83 -0.50
C THR A 137 -7.42 -4.98 -0.44
N THR A 138 -7.53 -3.67 -0.19
CA THR A 138 -6.37 -2.80 0.07
C THR A 138 -5.57 -3.26 1.29
N GLU A 139 -6.23 -3.63 2.39
CA GLU A 139 -5.54 -4.19 3.56
C GLU A 139 -4.88 -5.54 3.23
N LEU A 140 -5.55 -6.39 2.46
CA LEU A 140 -5.03 -7.71 2.06
C LEU A 140 -3.76 -7.57 1.20
N MET A 141 -3.76 -6.68 0.20
CA MET A 141 -2.60 -6.38 -0.64
C MET A 141 -1.42 -5.87 0.19
N MET A 142 -1.70 -4.95 1.14
CA MET A 142 -0.67 -4.43 2.03
C MET A 142 -0.14 -5.47 3.02
N ALA A 143 -0.99 -6.39 3.50
CA ALA A 143 -0.54 -7.50 4.34
C ALA A 143 0.43 -8.43 3.56
N ALA A 144 0.18 -8.67 2.28
CA ALA A 144 1.10 -9.40 1.41
C ALA A 144 2.44 -8.66 1.22
N THR A 145 2.41 -7.33 1.01
CA THR A 145 3.62 -6.49 0.97
C THR A 145 4.44 -6.66 2.26
N GLU A 146 3.79 -6.54 3.42
CA GLU A 146 4.45 -6.69 4.71
C GLU A 146 5.06 -8.08 4.89
N MET A 147 4.33 -9.13 4.51
CA MET A 147 4.80 -10.51 4.56
C MET A 147 6.06 -10.72 3.71
N VAL A 148 6.02 -10.28 2.45
CA VAL A 148 7.13 -10.40 1.50
C VAL A 148 8.37 -9.60 1.94
N LEU A 149 8.18 -8.40 2.49
CA LEU A 149 9.29 -7.52 2.86
C LEU A 149 9.88 -7.80 4.24
N GLU A 150 9.14 -8.47 5.11
CA GLU A 150 9.54 -8.67 6.50
C GLU A 150 9.93 -10.09 6.85
N GLN A 151 9.49 -11.07 6.06
CA GLN A 151 9.75 -12.49 6.30
C GLN A 151 10.75 -13.02 5.26
N PRO A 152 12.00 -13.30 5.66
CA PRO A 152 13.04 -13.73 4.72
C PRO A 152 12.74 -15.02 3.98
N ASP A 153 11.92 -15.89 4.58
CA ASP A 153 11.56 -17.20 4.03
C ASP A 153 10.25 -17.17 3.21
N ALA A 154 9.61 -15.99 3.07
CA ALA A 154 8.40 -15.87 2.25
C ALA A 154 8.76 -15.97 0.77
N ASP A 155 8.09 -16.90 0.06
CA ASP A 155 8.16 -16.95 -1.40
C ASP A 155 7.35 -15.77 -1.98
N GLU A 156 8.08 -14.73 -2.38
CA GLU A 156 7.48 -13.50 -2.92
C GLU A 156 6.59 -13.76 -4.13
N ALA A 157 7.04 -14.60 -5.06
CA ALA A 157 6.28 -14.88 -6.27
C ALA A 157 4.95 -15.57 -5.94
N LEU A 158 4.99 -16.54 -5.04
CA LEU A 158 3.79 -17.26 -4.59
C LEU A 158 2.85 -16.36 -3.81
N VAL A 159 3.35 -15.61 -2.82
CA VAL A 159 2.51 -14.70 -2.00
C VAL A 159 1.84 -13.65 -2.89
N THR A 160 2.59 -13.04 -3.80
CA THR A 160 2.06 -12.03 -4.73
C THR A 160 1.02 -12.62 -5.66
N GLN A 161 1.28 -13.80 -6.23
CA GLN A 161 0.34 -14.50 -7.09
C GLN A 161 -0.98 -14.82 -6.37
N GLU A 162 -0.91 -15.37 -5.16
CA GLU A 162 -2.12 -15.77 -4.43
C GLU A 162 -2.93 -14.59 -3.92
N VAL A 163 -2.30 -13.51 -3.43
CA VAL A 163 -3.06 -12.33 -3.02
C VAL A 163 -3.77 -11.67 -4.21
N CYS A 164 -3.11 -11.56 -5.37
CA CYS A 164 -3.72 -11.00 -6.57
C CYS A 164 -4.89 -11.88 -7.07
N ARG A 165 -4.74 -13.19 -7.02
CA ARG A 165 -5.82 -14.13 -7.35
C ARG A 165 -7.02 -13.95 -6.41
N MET A 166 -6.79 -13.87 -5.09
CA MET A 166 -7.86 -13.64 -4.11
C MET A 166 -8.61 -12.34 -4.38
N VAL A 167 -7.91 -11.26 -4.66
CA VAL A 167 -8.51 -9.95 -4.96
C VAL A 167 -9.34 -9.99 -6.24
N CYS A 168 -8.81 -10.57 -7.31
CA CYS A 168 -9.52 -10.67 -8.59
C CYS A 168 -10.74 -11.58 -8.50
N LEU A 169 -10.65 -12.72 -7.83
CA LEU A 169 -11.78 -13.61 -7.58
C LEU A 169 -12.87 -12.90 -6.74
N TYR A 170 -12.46 -12.14 -5.74
CA TYR A 170 -13.43 -11.42 -4.92
C TYR A 170 -14.16 -10.33 -5.72
N TYR A 171 -13.46 -9.59 -6.56
CA TYR A 171 -14.10 -8.58 -7.41
C TYR A 171 -14.97 -9.14 -8.53
N SER A 172 -14.74 -10.38 -8.96
CA SER A 172 -15.55 -11.02 -10.01
C SER A 172 -17.03 -11.14 -9.65
N GLN A 173 -17.39 -11.13 -8.37
CA GLN A 173 -18.79 -11.15 -7.92
C GLN A 173 -19.58 -9.91 -8.38
N PHE A 174 -18.91 -8.75 -8.56
CA PHE A 174 -19.55 -7.51 -9.01
C PHE A 174 -19.77 -7.48 -10.52
N ALA A 175 -19.12 -8.34 -11.28
CA ALA A 175 -19.23 -8.42 -12.74
C ALA A 175 -20.60 -8.96 -13.26
N GLY A 176 -21.54 -9.25 -12.35
CA GLY A 176 -22.94 -9.52 -12.63
C GLY A 176 -23.17 -10.55 -13.75
N GLY A 177 -22.78 -11.81 -13.58
CA GLY A 177 -23.22 -12.91 -14.46
C GLY A 177 -22.66 -12.93 -15.89
N LYS A 178 -21.86 -11.95 -16.31
CA LYS A 178 -21.22 -11.95 -17.64
C LYS A 178 -19.87 -12.64 -17.68
N THR A 179 -19.28 -12.91 -16.53
CA THR A 179 -18.05 -13.70 -16.45
C THR A 179 -18.24 -14.80 -15.41
N ARG A 180 -18.95 -15.86 -15.78
CA ARG A 180 -18.86 -17.12 -15.06
C ARG A 180 -17.46 -17.68 -15.35
N TYR A 181 -16.51 -17.39 -14.45
CA TYR A 181 -15.30 -18.18 -14.43
C TYR A 181 -15.71 -19.59 -14.01
N ASN A 182 -15.65 -20.53 -14.95
CA ASN A 182 -15.75 -21.95 -14.59
C ASN A 182 -14.54 -22.28 -13.69
N LEU A 183 -14.81 -22.54 -12.42
CA LEU A 183 -13.86 -23.15 -11.48
C LEU A 183 -13.59 -24.60 -11.91
#